data_1df66658a069183c0d118e6bbf8c00c4
#
_entry.id   1df66658a069183c0d118e6bbf8c00c4
#
_cell.length_a   1.000
_cell.length_b   1.000
_cell.length_c   1.000
_cell.angle_alpha   90.00
_cell.angle_beta   90.00
_cell.angle_gamma   90.00
#
_symmetry.space_group_name_H-M   'P 1'
#
loop_
_entity.id
_entity.type
_entity.pdbx_description
1 polymer ?
#
loop_
_entity_poly.entity_id
_entity_poly.type
_entity_poly.pdbx_seq_one_letter_code
_entity_poly.pdbx_strand_id
1 'polypeptide(L)'
;MACVGLLAIAACGDDAGAEVAASQSIATSANSPTIAATTSTTSTTIPATTSTTSTTSTTSTTSTTSTTTLPATLPNPENPPVDPRAPEPLVELGTIEIPKIGAIKSIYEGITLTTLDHGPGHWPGSAMPGQQGNVVIAGHRVSHDKPFRHLEQLEPGDDVIFTTGDGQFVYKVTGTEIVYPDALWIVDQTADFTGTLFACHPAGSTRQRIVVHLAYAPNG
;
A
#
# COMPACT_ATOMS: atom_id res chain seq x y z
N MET A 1 -20.04 -28.37 -21.81
CA MET A 1 -18.59 -28.16 -21.86
C MET A 1 -18.37 -26.66 -21.79
N ALA A 2 -18.10 -26.16 -20.59
CA ALA A 2 -17.84 -24.74 -20.35
C ALA A 2 -16.32 -24.53 -20.46
N CYS A 3 -15.89 -23.73 -21.44
CA CYS A 3 -14.52 -23.24 -21.50
C CYS A 3 -14.31 -22.26 -20.35
N VAL A 4 -13.58 -22.68 -19.34
CA VAL A 4 -13.03 -21.79 -18.33
C VAL A 4 -11.90 -21.01 -18.98
N GLY A 5 -12.18 -19.79 -19.40
CA GLY A 5 -11.16 -18.87 -19.89
C GLY A 5 -10.22 -18.52 -18.73
N LEU A 6 -8.97 -18.91 -18.87
CA LEU A 6 -7.88 -18.57 -17.96
C LEU A 6 -7.61 -17.06 -18.09
N LEU A 7 -8.18 -16.28 -17.19
CA LEU A 7 -8.04 -14.81 -17.16
C LEU A 7 -6.76 -14.47 -16.39
N ALA A 8 -5.66 -14.28 -17.11
CA ALA A 8 -4.40 -13.84 -16.52
C ALA A 8 -4.49 -12.35 -16.18
N ILE A 9 -4.30 -12.00 -14.92
CA ILE A 9 -4.12 -10.59 -14.49
C ILE A 9 -2.79 -10.11 -15.11
N ALA A 10 -2.85 -9.34 -16.19
CA ALA A 10 -1.70 -8.88 -16.92
C ALA A 10 -1.14 -7.58 -16.32
N ALA A 11 -0.39 -7.68 -15.24
CA ALA A 11 0.31 -6.54 -14.63
C ALA A 11 1.82 -6.55 -14.88
N CYS A 12 2.31 -7.24 -15.90
CA CYS A 12 3.75 -7.37 -16.17
C CYS A 12 4.02 -7.31 -17.67
N GLY A 13 4.70 -6.25 -18.10
CA GLY A 13 5.24 -6.17 -19.45
C GLY A 13 6.42 -7.12 -19.64
N ASP A 14 6.42 -7.86 -20.74
CA ASP A 14 7.57 -8.61 -21.22
C ASP A 14 8.53 -7.63 -21.92
N ASP A 15 9.66 -7.33 -21.28
CA ASP A 15 10.83 -6.80 -21.96
C ASP A 15 11.94 -7.86 -21.88
N ALA A 16 11.97 -8.73 -22.88
CA ALA A 16 13.06 -9.65 -23.11
C ALA A 16 14.06 -9.00 -24.07
N GLY A 17 15.19 -8.56 -23.56
CA GLY A 17 16.30 -8.17 -24.45
C GLY A 17 17.40 -7.36 -23.78
N ALA A 18 18.44 -8.01 -23.33
CA ALA A 18 19.85 -7.80 -23.64
C ALA A 18 20.74 -8.28 -22.51
N GLU A 19 21.34 -9.39 -22.77
CA GLU A 19 22.52 -9.93 -22.11
C GLU A 19 23.74 -9.07 -22.46
N VAL A 20 24.40 -8.49 -21.44
CA VAL A 20 25.81 -8.10 -21.55
C VAL A 20 26.53 -8.54 -20.29
N ALA A 21 27.39 -9.53 -20.49
CA ALA A 21 28.39 -9.96 -19.53
C ALA A 21 29.50 -8.89 -19.41
N ALA A 22 30.06 -8.76 -18.26
CA ALA A 22 31.48 -8.77 -17.92
C ALA A 22 31.82 -7.99 -16.68
N SER A 23 32.45 -8.65 -15.83
CA SER A 23 33.79 -8.51 -15.26
C SER A 23 33.91 -7.95 -13.86
N GLN A 24 34.53 -8.79 -13.10
CA GLN A 24 35.09 -8.72 -11.75
C GLN A 24 35.95 -7.49 -11.50
N SER A 25 35.90 -6.97 -10.26
CA SER A 25 37.12 -6.58 -9.57
C SER A 25 36.91 -6.58 -8.06
N ILE A 26 37.80 -7.29 -7.41
CA ILE A 26 38.01 -7.46 -5.98
C ILE A 26 38.75 -6.23 -5.45
N ALA A 27 38.32 -5.67 -4.34
CA ALA A 27 39.22 -4.95 -3.44
C ALA A 27 38.70 -4.98 -1.99
N THR A 28 39.44 -5.69 -1.18
CA THR A 28 39.45 -5.76 0.28
C THR A 28 39.96 -4.44 0.85
N SER A 29 39.31 -3.88 1.87
CA SER A 29 40.05 -3.26 2.97
C SER A 29 39.17 -3.07 4.21
N ALA A 30 39.64 -3.65 5.29
CA ALA A 30 39.19 -3.49 6.65
C ALA A 30 39.66 -2.14 7.23
N ASN A 31 38.85 -1.50 8.06
CA ASN A 31 39.33 -0.79 9.25
C ASN A 31 38.16 -0.44 10.18
N SER A 32 38.17 -1.05 11.36
CA SER A 32 37.51 -0.53 12.56
C SER A 32 38.43 0.47 13.25
N PRO A 33 37.91 1.45 13.97
CA PRO A 33 38.28 1.54 15.37
C PRO A 33 37.11 1.72 16.34
N THR A 34 37.15 0.95 17.39
CA THR A 34 36.60 1.11 18.74
C THR A 34 37.04 2.42 19.39
N ILE A 35 36.12 3.14 20.09
CA ILE A 35 36.39 3.89 21.33
C ILE A 35 35.04 4.29 21.95
N ALA A 36 34.73 3.68 23.10
CA ALA A 36 34.66 4.18 24.47
C ALA A 36 33.41 4.99 24.89
N ALA A 37 32.78 4.38 25.90
CA ALA A 37 31.68 4.91 26.70
C ALA A 37 32.08 6.15 27.51
N THR A 38 31.10 7.04 27.74
CA THR A 38 31.13 7.93 28.88
C THR A 38 29.72 8.07 29.46
N THR A 39 29.58 7.52 30.65
CA THR A 39 28.46 7.69 31.59
C THR A 39 28.48 9.11 32.18
N SER A 40 27.34 9.75 32.25
CA SER A 40 27.12 10.86 33.18
C SER A 40 25.68 10.83 33.70
N THR A 41 25.58 10.39 34.93
CA THR A 41 24.46 10.49 35.85
C THR A 41 24.31 11.93 36.33
N THR A 42 23.12 12.51 36.24
CA THR A 42 22.74 13.66 37.09
C THR A 42 21.31 13.51 37.53
N SER A 43 21.14 13.19 38.78
CA SER A 43 19.88 13.28 39.55
C SER A 43 19.58 14.74 39.86
N THR A 44 18.32 15.16 39.67
CA THR A 44 17.84 16.37 40.34
C THR A 44 16.38 16.17 40.76
N THR A 45 16.21 16.42 42.03
CA THR A 45 15.13 16.31 42.99
C THR A 45 13.91 17.15 42.64
N ILE A 46 12.71 16.61 43.02
CA ILE A 46 11.38 17.23 42.98
C ILE A 46 11.27 18.35 44.06
N PRO A 47 10.37 19.33 43.88
CA PRO A 47 9.36 19.51 44.93
C PRO A 47 7.92 19.47 44.43
N ALA A 48 7.09 18.82 45.23
CA ALA A 48 5.65 18.78 45.18
C ALA A 48 5.05 20.16 45.50
N THR A 49 4.04 20.56 44.73
CA THR A 49 3.14 21.65 45.15
C THR A 49 1.69 21.19 45.03
N THR A 50 1.06 21.11 46.15
CA THR A 50 -0.36 20.86 46.36
C THR A 50 -1.16 22.11 45.99
N SER A 51 -2.22 22.00 45.22
CA SER A 51 -3.29 23.01 45.16
C SER A 51 -4.61 22.39 44.73
N THR A 52 -5.44 22.19 45.70
CA THR A 52 -6.87 22.52 45.91
C THR A 52 -7.85 22.45 44.75
N THR A 53 -8.80 21.56 44.95
CA THR A 53 -10.12 21.31 44.38
C THR A 53 -10.94 22.57 44.07
N SER A 54 -11.53 22.59 42.87
CA SER A 54 -12.78 23.30 42.61
C SER A 54 -13.66 22.45 41.67
N THR A 55 -14.67 21.86 42.23
CA THR A 55 -15.71 21.07 41.54
C THR A 55 -16.71 22.04 40.93
N THR A 56 -16.74 22.12 39.59
CA THR A 56 -17.87 22.74 38.87
C THR A 56 -18.53 21.65 38.03
N SER A 57 -19.65 21.17 38.50
CA SER A 57 -20.51 20.22 37.81
C SER A 57 -21.23 20.93 36.66
N THR A 58 -20.79 20.72 35.43
CA THR A 58 -21.54 21.12 34.23
C THR A 58 -22.26 19.89 33.70
N THR A 59 -23.56 19.84 33.88
CA THR A 59 -24.45 18.82 33.32
C THR A 59 -24.53 19.03 31.78
N SER A 60 -23.76 18.31 31.03
CA SER A 60 -23.86 18.29 29.56
C SER A 60 -24.94 17.28 29.16
N THR A 61 -26.07 17.79 28.71
CA THR A 61 -27.13 16.98 28.07
C THR A 61 -26.60 16.48 26.71
N THR A 62 -26.16 15.25 26.67
CA THR A 62 -25.74 14.60 25.41
C THR A 62 -27.00 14.19 24.65
N SER A 63 -27.38 14.98 23.64
CA SER A 63 -28.40 14.60 22.68
C SER A 63 -27.80 13.51 21.78
N THR A 64 -28.14 12.25 22.01
CA THR A 64 -27.79 11.12 21.17
C THR A 64 -28.68 11.18 19.92
N THR A 65 -28.20 11.81 18.86
CA THR A 65 -28.82 11.69 17.54
C THR A 65 -28.43 10.33 16.98
N SER A 66 -29.31 9.35 17.09
CA SER A 66 -29.16 8.06 16.42
C SER A 66 -29.32 8.27 14.92
N THR A 67 -28.22 8.50 14.22
CA THR A 67 -28.21 8.47 12.77
C THR A 67 -28.33 7.01 12.35
N THR A 68 -29.49 6.59 11.89
CA THR A 68 -29.69 5.29 11.22
C THR A 68 -28.93 5.37 9.90
N THR A 69 -27.67 4.96 9.90
CA THR A 69 -26.89 4.79 8.68
C THR A 69 -27.45 3.57 7.96
N LEU A 70 -28.06 3.78 6.79
CA LEU A 70 -28.34 2.70 5.85
C LEU A 70 -27.05 1.93 5.61
N PRO A 71 -27.07 0.58 5.51
CA PRO A 71 -25.87 -0.18 5.19
C PRO A 71 -25.30 0.35 3.86
N ALA A 72 -24.09 0.88 3.91
CA ALA A 72 -23.41 1.31 2.70
C ALA A 72 -23.24 0.08 1.81
N THR A 73 -23.69 0.17 0.55
CA THR A 73 -23.43 -0.88 -0.42
C THR A 73 -21.93 -0.90 -0.66
N LEU A 74 -21.29 -2.06 -0.46
CA LEU A 74 -19.85 -2.22 -0.72
C LEU A 74 -19.56 -1.93 -2.20
N PRO A 75 -18.38 -1.40 -2.50
CA PRO A 75 -17.88 -1.27 -3.86
C PRO A 75 -17.95 -2.60 -4.61
N ASN A 76 -18.00 -2.55 -5.93
CA ASN A 76 -18.09 -3.73 -6.78
C ASN A 76 -16.95 -3.70 -7.81
N PRO A 77 -15.82 -4.35 -7.55
CA PRO A 77 -14.67 -4.37 -8.46
C PRO A 77 -15.07 -4.88 -9.84
N GLU A 78 -14.58 -4.21 -10.86
CA GLU A 78 -14.77 -4.62 -12.24
C GLU A 78 -13.90 -5.82 -12.59
N ASN A 79 -14.31 -6.60 -13.59
CA ASN A 79 -13.47 -7.66 -14.11
C ASN A 79 -12.23 -7.08 -14.80
N PRO A 80 -11.08 -7.78 -14.77
CA PRO A 80 -9.89 -7.35 -15.50
C PRO A 80 -10.20 -7.17 -16.99
N PRO A 81 -9.56 -6.20 -17.67
CA PRO A 81 -9.77 -5.97 -19.09
C PRO A 81 -9.35 -7.20 -19.91
N VAL A 82 -10.14 -7.54 -20.92
CA VAL A 82 -9.84 -8.68 -21.82
C VAL A 82 -8.55 -8.42 -22.61
N ASP A 83 -8.33 -7.17 -23.02
CA ASP A 83 -7.05 -6.73 -23.61
C ASP A 83 -6.26 -5.96 -22.55
N PRO A 84 -5.13 -6.54 -22.09
CA PRO A 84 -4.29 -5.88 -21.10
C PRO A 84 -3.66 -4.55 -21.56
N ARG A 85 -3.63 -4.30 -22.86
CA ARG A 85 -3.09 -3.06 -23.46
C ARG A 85 -4.17 -2.20 -24.09
N ALA A 86 -5.43 -2.41 -23.73
CA ALA A 86 -6.50 -1.54 -24.18
C ALA A 86 -6.17 -0.08 -23.84
N PRO A 87 -6.45 0.87 -24.74
CA PRO A 87 -6.29 2.28 -24.43
C PRO A 87 -7.32 2.69 -23.38
N GLU A 88 -6.84 3.30 -22.31
CA GLU A 88 -7.66 3.88 -21.23
C GLU A 88 -7.35 5.37 -21.09
N PRO A 89 -8.32 6.20 -20.69
CA PRO A 89 -8.04 7.57 -20.27
C PRO A 89 -7.09 7.55 -19.05
N LEU A 90 -6.01 8.31 -19.11
CA LEU A 90 -5.12 8.46 -17.96
C LEU A 90 -5.73 9.46 -16.98
N VAL A 91 -6.33 8.96 -15.90
CA VAL A 91 -6.95 9.77 -14.86
C VAL A 91 -6.16 9.62 -13.57
N GLU A 92 -5.51 10.69 -13.14
CA GLU A 92 -4.77 10.72 -11.87
C GLU A 92 -5.76 10.86 -10.69
N LEU A 93 -5.64 9.99 -9.70
CA LEU A 93 -6.49 9.95 -8.51
C LEU A 93 -5.81 10.58 -7.27
N GLY A 94 -4.50 10.71 -7.30
CA GLY A 94 -3.71 11.17 -6.18
C GLY A 94 -2.33 10.50 -6.13
N THR A 95 -1.77 10.34 -4.94
CA THR A 95 -0.45 9.75 -4.73
C THR A 95 -0.46 8.64 -3.70
N ILE A 96 0.48 7.70 -3.84
CA ILE A 96 0.84 6.72 -2.82
C ILE A 96 2.27 6.99 -2.36
N GLU A 97 2.48 7.01 -1.05
CA GLU A 97 3.78 7.06 -0.41
C GLU A 97 3.97 5.82 0.47
N ILE A 98 5.11 5.15 0.32
CA ILE A 98 5.50 3.98 1.12
C ILE A 98 6.91 4.27 1.66
N PRO A 99 7.03 4.89 2.84
CA PRO A 99 8.30 5.40 3.38
C PRO A 99 9.37 4.32 3.52
N LYS A 100 9.00 3.12 3.97
CA LYS A 100 9.91 1.97 4.17
C LYS A 100 10.74 1.64 2.93
N ILE A 101 10.15 1.77 1.75
CA ILE A 101 10.82 1.44 0.48
C ILE A 101 11.12 2.68 -0.38
N GLY A 102 10.88 3.88 0.16
CA GLY A 102 11.14 5.16 -0.49
C GLY A 102 10.31 5.39 -1.77
N ALA A 103 9.14 4.77 -1.88
CA ALA A 103 8.26 4.93 -3.04
C ALA A 103 7.33 6.12 -2.83
N ILE A 104 7.33 7.07 -3.77
CA ILE A 104 6.34 8.17 -3.88
C ILE A 104 5.93 8.22 -5.34
N LYS A 105 4.65 7.93 -5.63
CA LYS A 105 4.13 7.80 -7.00
C LYS A 105 2.71 8.32 -7.13
N SER A 106 2.39 8.90 -8.30
CA SER A 106 0.99 9.16 -8.68
C SER A 106 0.24 7.86 -8.90
N ILE A 107 -1.02 7.82 -8.48
CA ILE A 107 -1.95 6.70 -8.71
C ILE A 107 -2.90 7.10 -9.82
N TYR A 108 -3.16 6.17 -10.73
CA TYR A 108 -4.07 6.36 -11.85
C TYR A 108 -5.24 5.40 -11.77
N GLU A 109 -6.40 5.78 -12.32
CA GLU A 109 -7.53 4.87 -12.47
C GLU A 109 -7.25 3.87 -13.59
N GLY A 110 -7.50 2.57 -13.32
CA GLY A 110 -7.28 1.50 -14.29
C GLY A 110 -6.11 0.58 -13.98
N ILE A 111 -6.15 -0.61 -14.56
CA ILE A 111 -5.16 -1.68 -14.35
C ILE A 111 -4.65 -2.27 -15.69
N THR A 112 -4.93 -1.62 -16.82
CA THR A 112 -4.28 -2.01 -18.07
C THR A 112 -2.79 -1.74 -17.99
N LEU A 113 -2.00 -2.45 -18.78
CA LEU A 113 -0.56 -2.18 -18.87
C LEU A 113 -0.30 -0.75 -19.35
N THR A 114 -1.18 -0.20 -20.20
CA THR A 114 -1.10 1.19 -20.65
C THR A 114 -1.16 2.17 -19.46
N THR A 115 -2.05 1.96 -18.51
CA THR A 115 -2.14 2.77 -17.28
C THR A 115 -0.96 2.49 -16.35
N LEU A 116 -0.63 1.21 -16.11
CA LEU A 116 0.45 0.81 -15.19
C LEU A 116 1.84 1.26 -15.67
N ASP A 117 2.05 1.48 -16.96
CA ASP A 117 3.29 2.01 -17.51
C ASP A 117 3.55 3.47 -17.06
N HIS A 118 2.52 4.19 -16.59
CA HIS A 118 2.63 5.54 -16.03
C HIS A 118 2.80 5.57 -14.52
N GLY A 119 2.31 4.54 -13.80
CA GLY A 119 2.40 4.45 -12.35
C GLY A 119 1.50 3.38 -11.75
N PRO A 120 1.39 3.28 -10.43
CA PRO A 120 0.42 2.43 -9.77
C PRO A 120 -1.01 2.71 -10.24
N GLY A 121 -1.76 1.64 -10.51
CA GLY A 121 -3.13 1.70 -10.98
C GLY A 121 -4.12 1.25 -9.91
N HIS A 122 -5.16 2.04 -9.69
CA HIS A 122 -6.30 1.68 -8.87
C HIS A 122 -7.21 0.72 -9.64
N TRP A 123 -7.61 -0.37 -8.98
CA TRP A 123 -8.51 -1.35 -9.58
C TRP A 123 -9.93 -0.76 -9.70
N PRO A 124 -10.47 -0.62 -10.91
CA PRO A 124 -11.78 0.00 -11.13
C PRO A 124 -12.88 -0.68 -10.33
N GLY A 125 -13.71 0.12 -9.68
CA GLY A 125 -14.81 -0.36 -8.85
C GLY A 125 -14.40 -0.90 -7.48
N SER A 126 -13.12 -0.91 -7.10
CA SER A 126 -12.69 -1.11 -5.71
C SER A 126 -12.89 0.15 -4.87
N ALA A 127 -12.73 0.04 -3.55
CA ALA A 127 -12.88 1.21 -2.67
C ALA A 127 -11.82 2.28 -2.95
N MET A 128 -12.17 3.55 -2.78
CA MET A 128 -11.21 4.63 -2.74
C MET A 128 -10.56 4.73 -1.35
N PRO A 129 -9.35 5.31 -1.24
CA PRO A 129 -8.72 5.54 0.06
C PRO A 129 -9.65 6.27 1.03
N GLY A 130 -9.76 5.76 2.26
CA GLY A 130 -10.65 6.30 3.30
C GLY A 130 -12.11 5.88 3.18
N GLN A 131 -12.50 5.09 2.18
CA GLN A 131 -13.83 4.52 2.06
C GLN A 131 -13.90 3.10 2.62
N GLN A 132 -15.09 2.68 3.04
CA GLN A 132 -15.36 1.30 3.44
C GLN A 132 -15.20 0.37 2.23
N GLY A 133 -14.45 -0.69 2.42
CA GLY A 133 -14.11 -1.64 1.36
C GLY A 133 -12.62 -1.93 1.35
N ASN A 134 -12.15 -2.47 0.23
CA ASN A 134 -10.76 -2.80 -0.04
C ASN A 134 -10.23 -1.91 -1.17
N VAL A 135 -9.29 -1.02 -0.86
CA VAL A 135 -8.56 -0.22 -1.85
C VAL A 135 -7.54 -1.10 -2.55
N VAL A 136 -7.69 -1.34 -3.84
CA VAL A 136 -6.80 -2.27 -4.56
C VAL A 136 -5.91 -1.52 -5.54
N ILE A 137 -4.59 -1.62 -5.35
CA ILE A 137 -3.60 -0.95 -6.18
C ILE A 137 -2.64 -1.95 -6.80
N ALA A 138 -2.59 -1.96 -8.13
CA ALA A 138 -1.63 -2.72 -8.92
C ALA A 138 -0.39 -1.87 -9.25
N GLY A 139 0.77 -2.52 -9.46
CA GLY A 139 1.95 -1.79 -9.91
C GLY A 139 3.02 -2.69 -10.47
N HIS A 140 3.86 -2.12 -11.35
CA HIS A 140 5.02 -2.82 -11.89
C HIS A 140 6.08 -3.07 -10.83
N ARG A 141 6.75 -4.25 -10.94
CA ARG A 141 7.83 -4.61 -10.05
C ARG A 141 9.22 -4.35 -10.62
N VAL A 142 9.40 -4.50 -11.92
CA VAL A 142 10.72 -4.41 -12.56
C VAL A 142 10.76 -3.52 -13.79
N SER A 143 9.61 -3.23 -14.41
CA SER A 143 9.48 -2.39 -15.59
C SER A 143 9.10 -0.95 -15.24
N HIS A 144 9.36 -0.03 -16.16
CA HIS A 144 9.09 1.40 -16.02
C HIS A 144 9.67 1.96 -14.72
N ASP A 145 8.90 2.74 -14.00
CA ASP A 145 9.32 3.37 -12.72
C ASP A 145 9.47 2.39 -11.55
N LYS A 146 9.10 1.12 -11.74
CA LYS A 146 9.24 0.05 -10.73
C LYS A 146 8.66 0.44 -9.36
N PRO A 147 7.42 0.97 -9.31
CA PRO A 147 6.86 1.55 -8.07
C PRO A 147 6.85 0.55 -6.92
N PHE A 148 6.67 -0.74 -7.24
CA PHE A 148 6.54 -1.82 -6.27
C PHE A 148 7.74 -2.79 -6.26
N ARG A 149 8.94 -2.28 -6.61
CA ARG A 149 10.15 -3.11 -6.70
C ARG A 149 10.45 -3.86 -5.41
N HIS A 150 10.23 -3.22 -4.27
CA HIS A 150 10.65 -3.67 -2.96
C HIS A 150 9.50 -4.01 -2.01
N LEU A 151 8.34 -4.41 -2.54
CA LEU A 151 7.18 -4.80 -1.70
C LEU A 151 7.49 -5.92 -0.71
N GLU A 152 8.46 -6.79 -1.02
CA GLU A 152 8.91 -7.87 -0.13
C GLU A 152 9.59 -7.38 1.15
N GLN A 153 9.95 -6.10 1.21
CA GLN A 153 10.59 -5.51 2.39
C GLN A 153 9.57 -4.95 3.39
N LEU A 154 8.29 -4.95 3.02
CA LEU A 154 7.24 -4.45 3.89
C LEU A 154 6.91 -5.48 4.99
N GLU A 155 6.82 -4.98 6.21
CA GLU A 155 6.53 -5.73 7.42
C GLU A 155 5.26 -5.20 8.08
N PRO A 156 4.54 -6.03 8.86
CA PRO A 156 3.37 -5.56 9.61
C PRO A 156 3.71 -4.33 10.47
N GLY A 157 2.88 -3.29 10.32
CA GLY A 157 3.06 -2.00 10.99
C GLY A 157 3.69 -0.90 10.13
N ASP A 158 4.29 -1.22 8.97
CA ASP A 158 4.81 -0.22 8.04
C ASP A 158 3.67 0.64 7.45
N ASP A 159 3.98 1.90 7.17
CA ASP A 159 3.01 2.85 6.64
C ASP A 159 2.89 2.78 5.12
N VAL A 160 1.63 2.89 4.66
CA VAL A 160 1.26 3.20 3.29
C VAL A 160 0.30 4.39 3.34
N ILE A 161 0.68 5.49 2.72
CA ILE A 161 -0.01 6.77 2.81
C ILE A 161 -0.59 7.10 1.44
N PHE A 162 -1.91 7.23 1.38
CA PHE A 162 -2.61 7.72 0.20
C PHE A 162 -2.97 9.18 0.38
N THR A 163 -2.72 10.01 -0.63
CA THR A 163 -3.18 11.40 -0.67
C THR A 163 -4.02 11.59 -1.93
N THR A 164 -5.29 11.95 -1.74
CA THR A 164 -6.28 12.18 -2.80
C THR A 164 -6.89 13.57 -2.65
N GLY A 165 -7.83 13.93 -3.54
CA GLY A 165 -8.62 15.16 -3.39
C GLY A 165 -9.45 15.22 -2.09
N ASP A 166 -9.78 14.07 -1.50
CA ASP A 166 -10.59 13.97 -0.27
C ASP A 166 -9.72 14.04 1.01
N GLY A 167 -8.39 13.98 0.89
CA GLY A 167 -7.48 14.07 2.02
C GLY A 167 -6.35 13.05 2.00
N GLN A 168 -5.71 12.91 3.17
CA GLN A 168 -4.63 11.94 3.39
C GLN A 168 -5.13 10.81 4.28
N PHE A 169 -4.81 9.57 3.87
CA PHE A 169 -5.27 8.35 4.51
C PHE A 169 -4.07 7.44 4.79
N VAL A 170 -3.82 7.16 6.06
CA VAL A 170 -2.74 6.29 6.50
C VAL A 170 -3.27 4.87 6.68
N TYR A 171 -2.60 3.92 6.06
CA TYR A 171 -2.84 2.50 6.21
C TYR A 171 -1.58 1.83 6.77
N LYS A 172 -1.77 0.77 7.55
CA LYS A 172 -0.70 -0.07 8.07
C LYS A 172 -0.68 -1.41 7.35
N VAL A 173 0.51 -1.87 7.01
CA VAL A 173 0.70 -3.24 6.52
C VAL A 173 0.25 -4.22 7.61
N THR A 174 -0.55 -5.23 7.24
CA THR A 174 -0.99 -6.30 8.13
C THR A 174 -0.33 -7.64 7.82
N GLY A 175 0.10 -7.83 6.58
CA GLY A 175 0.79 -9.05 6.15
C GLY A 175 1.09 -9.04 4.66
N THR A 176 1.89 -10.01 4.25
CA THR A 176 2.30 -10.22 2.86
C THR A 176 2.14 -11.68 2.50
N GLU A 177 1.67 -11.97 1.29
CA GLU A 177 1.57 -13.32 0.78
C GLU A 177 1.92 -13.42 -0.71
N ILE A 178 2.12 -14.64 -1.20
CA ILE A 178 2.38 -14.93 -2.60
C ILE A 178 1.24 -15.78 -3.14
N VAL A 179 0.60 -15.29 -4.20
CA VAL A 179 -0.53 -15.96 -4.84
C VAL A 179 -0.30 -16.20 -6.33
N TYR A 180 -1.12 -17.04 -6.94
CA TYR A 180 -1.14 -17.19 -8.39
C TYR A 180 -1.94 -16.07 -9.07
N PRO A 181 -1.73 -15.83 -10.38
CA PRO A 181 -2.38 -14.72 -11.10
C PRO A 181 -3.91 -14.81 -11.20
N ASP A 182 -4.48 -15.98 -10.97
CA ASP A 182 -5.92 -16.26 -10.97
C ASP A 182 -6.60 -16.05 -9.61
N ALA A 183 -5.85 -15.62 -8.60
CA ALA A 183 -6.35 -15.33 -7.25
C ALA A 183 -7.16 -14.01 -7.23
N LEU A 184 -8.31 -13.98 -7.91
CA LEU A 184 -9.15 -12.77 -8.00
C LEU A 184 -9.76 -12.35 -6.65
N TRP A 185 -9.79 -13.23 -5.66
CA TRP A 185 -10.27 -12.90 -4.31
C TRP A 185 -9.48 -11.77 -3.63
N ILE A 186 -8.28 -11.45 -4.10
CA ILE A 186 -7.49 -10.30 -3.57
C ILE A 186 -8.17 -8.95 -3.79
N VAL A 187 -9.15 -8.88 -4.70
CA VAL A 187 -9.93 -7.67 -4.96
C VAL A 187 -11.29 -7.67 -4.25
N ASP A 188 -11.64 -8.76 -3.55
CA ASP A 188 -12.91 -8.85 -2.83
C ASP A 188 -13.03 -7.69 -1.84
N GLN A 189 -14.24 -7.13 -1.77
CA GLN A 189 -14.50 -6.00 -0.89
C GLN A 189 -14.87 -6.47 0.51
N THR A 190 -14.42 -5.72 1.52
CA THR A 190 -14.61 -6.03 2.94
C THR A 190 -15.57 -5.04 3.58
N ALA A 191 -16.15 -5.41 4.73
CA ALA A 191 -16.93 -4.48 5.54
C ALA A 191 -16.06 -3.48 6.32
N ASP A 192 -14.75 -3.73 6.36
CA ASP A 192 -13.76 -2.88 7.01
C ASP A 192 -13.12 -1.92 6.00
N PHE A 193 -12.26 -1.04 6.49
CA PHE A 193 -11.44 -0.15 5.67
C PHE A 193 -10.08 -0.81 5.45
N THR A 194 -9.94 -1.55 4.37
CA THR A 194 -8.74 -2.31 4.05
C THR A 194 -8.09 -1.84 2.75
N GLY A 195 -6.90 -2.35 2.48
CA GLY A 195 -6.21 -2.10 1.22
C GLY A 195 -5.37 -3.31 0.80
N THR A 196 -5.13 -3.39 -0.50
CA THR A 196 -4.35 -4.46 -1.12
C THR A 196 -3.41 -3.85 -2.16
N LEU A 197 -2.10 -4.02 -1.98
CA LEU A 197 -1.11 -3.71 -3.00
C LEU A 197 -0.66 -5.02 -3.64
N PHE A 198 -0.49 -5.05 -4.96
CA PHE A 198 0.07 -6.23 -5.58
C PHE A 198 0.95 -5.93 -6.79
N ALA A 199 1.90 -6.83 -7.04
CA ALA A 199 2.83 -6.77 -8.15
C ALA A 199 3.24 -8.18 -8.58
N CYS A 200 3.91 -8.29 -9.71
CA CYS A 200 4.48 -9.56 -10.19
C CYS A 200 5.53 -10.14 -9.25
N HIS A 201 5.58 -11.47 -9.13
CA HIS A 201 6.52 -12.21 -8.30
C HIS A 201 6.98 -13.53 -8.98
N PRO A 202 8.26 -13.95 -8.76
CA PRO A 202 9.40 -13.16 -8.29
C PRO A 202 9.70 -11.96 -9.21
N ALA A 203 10.58 -11.05 -8.77
CA ALA A 203 10.99 -9.91 -9.58
C ALA A 203 11.51 -10.39 -10.95
N GLY A 204 10.96 -9.86 -12.04
CA GLY A 204 11.25 -10.30 -13.41
C GLY A 204 10.46 -11.53 -13.88
N SER A 205 9.48 -12.00 -13.12
CA SER A 205 8.62 -13.12 -13.49
C SER A 205 7.14 -12.76 -13.32
N THR A 206 6.30 -13.28 -14.21
CA THR A 206 4.84 -13.10 -14.18
C THR A 206 4.10 -14.29 -13.55
N ARG A 207 4.83 -15.29 -13.04
CA ARG A 207 4.28 -16.57 -12.58
C ARG A 207 3.37 -16.45 -11.36
N GLN A 208 3.66 -15.48 -10.49
CA GLN A 208 2.95 -15.25 -9.23
C GLN A 208 2.75 -13.75 -9.00
N ARG A 209 2.04 -13.44 -7.94
CA ARG A 209 1.88 -12.07 -7.43
C ARG A 209 2.33 -12.03 -5.98
N ILE A 210 3.07 -10.98 -5.61
CA ILE A 210 3.23 -10.58 -4.23
C ILE A 210 2.07 -9.66 -3.90
N VAL A 211 1.41 -9.94 -2.78
CA VAL A 211 0.25 -9.21 -2.28
C VAL A 211 0.58 -8.71 -0.88
N VAL A 212 0.34 -7.44 -0.63
CA VAL A 212 0.49 -6.80 0.68
C VAL A 212 -0.87 -6.33 1.14
N HIS A 213 -1.31 -6.81 2.28
CA HIS A 213 -2.58 -6.46 2.91
C HIS A 213 -2.40 -5.28 3.86
N LEU A 214 -3.38 -4.40 3.83
CA LEU A 214 -3.38 -3.16 4.59
C LEU A 214 -4.67 -3.02 5.42
N ALA A 215 -4.56 -2.33 6.55
CA ALA A 215 -5.70 -1.85 7.33
C ALA A 215 -5.59 -0.35 7.56
N TYR A 216 -6.71 0.36 7.46
CA TYR A 216 -6.77 1.80 7.70
C TYR A 216 -6.45 2.14 9.16
N ALA A 217 -5.62 3.16 9.37
CA ALA A 217 -5.17 3.63 10.67
C ALA A 217 -5.37 5.16 10.79
N PRO A 218 -6.58 5.63 11.12
CA PRO A 218 -6.93 7.05 11.08
C PRO A 218 -6.12 7.94 12.04
N ASN A 219 -5.38 7.33 12.99
CA ASN A 219 -4.58 8.03 14.01
C ASN A 219 -3.08 7.64 13.90
N GLY A 220 -2.64 7.18 12.74
CA GLY A 220 -1.26 6.76 12.47
C GLY A 220 -0.29 7.93 12.33
#